data_fe4a46e22ae703ba8f28002e33b82554
#
_entry.id   fe4a46e22ae703ba8f28002e33b82554
#
_cell.length_a   1.000
_cell.length_b   1.000
_cell.length_c   1.000
_cell.angle_alpha   90.00
_cell.angle_beta   90.00
_cell.angle_gamma   90.00
#
_symmetry.space_group_name_H-M   'P 1'
#
loop_
_entity.id
_entity.type
_entity.pdbx_description
1 polymer ?
#
loop_
_entity_poly.entity_id
_entity_poly.type
_entity_poly.pdbx_seq_one_letter_code
_entity_poly.pdbx_strand_id
1 'polypeptide(L)'
;MKKAALLALADGSLFRGTAIGIDGHTSGEVVFNTAMTGYQEILTDPSYAQQIVTLTYPHIGNVGTNPEDEEATDTHCAGLVIRDLPLLASSWRSQSSLQDYLNARGVIGIADIDTRRLTRILRDKGAQAGCIMAGDAIDEQAAVTQAREFPGLQGMDLAKVVTTAESYSWQQGTWSLADGLPDAASAGELPLHVVAYDFGVKRNILRMLVDRGCRLTVVPATTPASEVLALQPDGVFLSNGPGDPEPCVYAIDAIRELLGSGLPIFGICLGHQLLSLASGARTVKMKFGHHGANHPVQDLQNGQVMITSQNHGFAVDDASLPENLVATHRSLFDGSLQGVARTDCSAFSFQGHPEASPGPHDVAPLFDRFVDAIRSRSS
;
A
#
# COMPACT_ATOMS: atom_id res chain seq x y z
N MET A 1 -23.33 8.00 -25.47
CA MET A 1 -22.51 9.23 -25.35
C MET A 1 -21.61 9.04 -24.13
N LYS A 2 -20.36 9.48 -24.19
CA LYS A 2 -19.51 9.51 -22.97
C LYS A 2 -20.12 10.50 -21.99
N LYS A 3 -20.27 10.10 -20.71
CA LYS A 3 -20.76 10.99 -19.65
C LYS A 3 -19.66 11.95 -19.21
N ALA A 4 -20.04 13.13 -18.73
CA ALA A 4 -19.09 14.11 -18.22
C ALA A 4 -18.58 13.73 -16.82
N ALA A 5 -17.37 14.18 -16.49
CA ALA A 5 -16.84 14.15 -15.12
C ALA A 5 -16.04 15.43 -14.82
N LEU A 6 -15.94 15.74 -13.54
CA LEU A 6 -15.20 16.86 -13.00
C LEU A 6 -14.36 16.39 -11.82
N LEU A 7 -13.08 16.74 -11.81
CA LEU A 7 -12.25 16.71 -10.61
C LEU A 7 -12.05 18.16 -10.14
N ALA A 8 -12.43 18.45 -8.91
CA ALA A 8 -12.16 19.71 -8.22
C ALA A 8 -11.15 19.48 -7.09
N LEU A 9 -10.16 20.39 -6.95
CA LEU A 9 -9.24 20.41 -5.81
C LEU A 9 -9.65 21.47 -4.78
N ALA A 10 -9.23 21.31 -3.55
CA ALA A 10 -9.51 22.25 -2.47
C ALA A 10 -8.98 23.67 -2.74
N ASP A 11 -7.92 23.80 -3.57
CA ASP A 11 -7.40 25.11 -4.00
C ASP A 11 -8.27 25.83 -5.08
N GLY A 12 -9.35 25.18 -5.53
CA GLY A 12 -10.27 25.67 -6.56
C GLY A 12 -9.87 25.28 -7.99
N SER A 13 -8.81 24.50 -8.18
CA SER A 13 -8.43 23.99 -9.51
C SER A 13 -9.47 23.00 -10.01
N LEU A 14 -9.90 23.15 -11.28
CA LEU A 14 -10.89 22.30 -11.93
C LEU A 14 -10.28 21.58 -13.13
N PHE A 15 -10.67 20.30 -13.29
CA PHE A 15 -10.32 19.45 -14.41
C PHE A 15 -11.59 18.79 -14.93
N ARG A 16 -12.00 19.16 -16.14
CA ARG A 16 -13.16 18.59 -16.83
C ARG A 16 -12.72 17.47 -17.75
N GLY A 17 -13.40 16.33 -17.69
CA GLY A 17 -13.08 15.14 -18.46
C GLY A 17 -14.30 14.25 -18.71
N THR A 18 -14.02 12.99 -18.91
CA THR A 18 -15.01 11.94 -19.18
C THR A 18 -15.12 11.01 -18.00
N ALA A 19 -16.34 10.67 -17.61
CA ALA A 19 -16.60 9.68 -16.56
C ALA A 19 -16.17 8.28 -17.01
N ILE A 20 -15.50 7.58 -16.11
CA ILE A 20 -15.19 6.15 -16.17
C ILE A 20 -15.62 5.51 -14.85
N GLY A 21 -16.16 4.28 -14.91
CA GLY A 21 -16.78 3.67 -13.72
C GLY A 21 -18.22 4.15 -13.50
N ILE A 22 -18.64 4.16 -12.23
CA ILE A 22 -20.02 4.51 -11.86
C ILE A 22 -20.25 6.01 -11.79
N ASP A 23 -21.53 6.41 -11.90
CA ASP A 23 -21.97 7.80 -11.66
C ASP A 23 -21.98 8.09 -10.15
N GLY A 24 -21.82 9.36 -9.79
CA GLY A 24 -21.90 9.85 -8.41
C GLY A 24 -20.78 10.82 -8.07
N HIS A 25 -20.44 10.90 -6.81
CA HIS A 25 -19.32 11.72 -6.33
C HIS A 25 -18.52 11.00 -5.25
N THR A 26 -17.27 11.37 -5.12
CA THR A 26 -16.35 10.87 -4.09
C THR A 26 -15.33 11.93 -3.75
N SER A 27 -14.88 11.95 -2.49
CA SER A 27 -13.83 12.86 -2.00
C SER A 27 -12.70 12.08 -1.35
N GLY A 28 -11.50 12.63 -1.41
CA GLY A 28 -10.30 12.00 -0.83
C GLY A 28 -9.05 12.84 -1.03
N GLU A 29 -7.94 12.41 -0.45
CA GLU A 29 -6.63 13.00 -0.73
C GLU A 29 -6.16 12.61 -2.14
N VAL A 30 -5.92 13.59 -3.00
CA VAL A 30 -5.46 13.35 -4.37
C VAL A 30 -3.96 13.11 -4.37
N VAL A 31 -3.56 11.93 -4.78
CA VAL A 31 -2.17 11.53 -4.91
C VAL A 31 -1.86 11.14 -6.36
N PHE A 32 -0.57 11.10 -6.72
CA PHE A 32 -0.17 10.60 -8.03
C PHE A 32 0.78 9.42 -7.90
N ASN A 33 0.62 8.42 -8.77
CA ASN A 33 1.50 7.27 -8.85
C ASN A 33 2.19 7.25 -10.22
N THR A 34 3.51 7.02 -10.22
CA THR A 34 4.35 7.03 -11.42
C THR A 34 4.58 5.65 -12.03
N ALA A 35 3.97 4.59 -11.50
CA ALA A 35 4.05 3.25 -12.08
C ALA A 35 3.45 3.23 -13.49
N MET A 36 4.11 2.50 -14.41
CA MET A 36 3.66 2.35 -15.80
C MET A 36 2.70 1.18 -15.98
N THR A 37 2.63 0.28 -15.01
CA THR A 37 1.84 -0.96 -15.02
C THR A 37 1.21 -1.19 -13.66
N GLY A 38 0.33 -2.20 -13.55
CA GLY A 38 -0.21 -2.62 -12.24
C GLY A 38 -1.32 -1.72 -11.71
N TYR A 39 -2.11 -1.13 -12.60
CA TYR A 39 -3.23 -0.27 -12.17
C TYR A 39 -4.31 -1.03 -11.40
N GLN A 40 -4.49 -2.34 -11.64
CA GLN A 40 -5.45 -3.16 -10.92
C GLN A 40 -4.95 -3.46 -9.49
N GLU A 41 -3.67 -3.78 -9.35
CA GLU A 41 -3.00 -3.95 -8.07
C GLU A 41 -3.04 -2.65 -7.25
N ILE A 42 -2.83 -1.49 -7.89
CA ILE A 42 -2.95 -0.17 -7.24
C ILE A 42 -4.39 0.08 -6.76
N LEU A 43 -5.40 -0.23 -7.58
CA LEU A 43 -6.81 -0.03 -7.21
C LEU A 43 -7.23 -0.90 -6.03
N THR A 44 -6.65 -2.09 -5.90
CA THR A 44 -6.97 -3.07 -4.85
C THR A 44 -6.00 -3.04 -3.65
N ASP A 45 -4.95 -2.20 -3.69
CA ASP A 45 -4.07 -1.98 -2.53
C ASP A 45 -4.81 -1.18 -1.45
N PRO A 46 -5.08 -1.78 -0.26
CA PRO A 46 -5.79 -1.08 0.82
C PRO A 46 -5.08 0.19 1.30
N SER A 47 -3.77 0.32 1.06
CA SER A 47 -3.00 1.52 1.41
C SER A 47 -3.49 2.80 0.73
N TYR A 48 -4.30 2.69 -0.33
CA TYR A 48 -4.95 3.83 -0.98
C TYR A 48 -6.33 4.18 -0.41
N ALA A 49 -6.74 3.64 0.74
CA ALA A 49 -8.02 4.00 1.36
C ALA A 49 -8.12 5.52 1.57
N GLN A 50 -9.27 6.11 1.22
CA GLN A 50 -9.54 7.55 1.24
C GLN A 50 -8.65 8.39 0.30
N GLN A 51 -7.99 7.77 -0.70
CA GLN A 51 -7.19 8.49 -1.69
C GLN A 51 -7.80 8.40 -3.09
N ILE A 52 -7.77 9.53 -3.81
CA ILE A 52 -8.06 9.61 -5.25
C ILE A 52 -6.72 9.45 -5.97
N VAL A 53 -6.55 8.33 -6.66
CA VAL A 53 -5.26 7.96 -7.27
C VAL A 53 -5.17 8.49 -8.70
N THR A 54 -4.18 9.34 -8.97
CA THR A 54 -3.84 9.80 -10.31
C THR A 54 -2.70 8.96 -10.89
N LEU A 55 -2.96 8.21 -11.95
CA LEU A 55 -1.92 7.48 -12.67
C LEU A 55 -1.28 8.38 -13.74
N THR A 56 0.04 8.57 -13.63
CA THR A 56 0.76 9.51 -14.51
C THR A 56 1.08 8.92 -15.87
N TYR A 57 1.09 7.58 -16.01
CA TYR A 57 1.25 6.91 -17.28
C TYR A 57 0.03 7.19 -18.18
N PRO A 58 0.22 7.54 -19.47
CA PRO A 58 -0.87 8.04 -20.30
C PRO A 58 -1.92 7.00 -20.64
N HIS A 59 -1.56 5.72 -20.83
CA HIS A 59 -2.45 4.67 -21.32
C HIS A 59 -2.76 3.67 -20.20
N ILE A 60 -3.86 3.88 -19.47
CA ILE A 60 -4.29 3.04 -18.34
C ILE A 60 -5.52 2.23 -18.75
N GLY A 61 -5.48 0.91 -18.52
CA GLY A 61 -6.50 -0.04 -18.97
C GLY A 61 -6.12 -0.81 -20.23
N ASN A 62 -4.94 -0.57 -20.79
CA ASN A 62 -4.45 -1.15 -22.05
C ASN A 62 -4.23 -2.66 -22.01
N VAL A 63 -4.03 -3.27 -20.84
CA VAL A 63 -3.87 -4.72 -20.65
C VAL A 63 -5.12 -5.40 -20.11
N GLY A 64 -6.23 -4.68 -19.91
CA GLY A 64 -7.45 -5.20 -19.29
C GLY A 64 -7.28 -5.48 -17.81
N THR A 65 -8.18 -6.28 -17.27
CA THR A 65 -8.20 -6.73 -15.87
C THR A 65 -8.47 -8.23 -15.78
N ASN A 66 -8.09 -8.84 -14.66
CA ASN A 66 -8.31 -10.26 -14.37
C ASN A 66 -8.35 -10.47 -12.84
N PRO A 67 -8.92 -11.57 -12.31
CA PRO A 67 -9.07 -11.81 -10.87
C PRO A 67 -7.76 -12.17 -10.14
N GLU A 68 -6.68 -12.49 -10.87
CA GLU A 68 -5.40 -12.92 -10.27
C GLU A 68 -4.53 -11.74 -9.83
N ASP A 69 -4.70 -10.56 -10.46
CA ASP A 69 -3.91 -9.36 -10.22
C ASP A 69 -4.53 -8.45 -9.12
N GLU A 70 -5.33 -9.02 -8.22
CA GLU A 70 -5.92 -8.30 -7.09
C GLU A 70 -5.10 -8.49 -5.82
N GLU A 71 -4.82 -7.39 -5.13
CA GLU A 71 -4.09 -7.37 -3.85
C GLU A 71 -5.01 -7.45 -2.62
N ALA A 72 -6.31 -7.19 -2.79
CA ALA A 72 -7.35 -7.41 -1.77
C ALA A 72 -8.66 -7.80 -2.44
N THR A 73 -9.67 -8.19 -1.65
CA THR A 73 -11.01 -8.57 -2.14
C THR A 73 -11.75 -7.37 -2.71
N ASP A 74 -11.60 -6.20 -2.07
CA ASP A 74 -12.30 -4.98 -2.44
C ASP A 74 -11.34 -3.91 -2.99
N THR A 75 -11.90 -2.90 -3.65
CA THR A 75 -11.19 -1.68 -4.00
C THR A 75 -11.35 -0.66 -2.87
N HIS A 76 -10.24 -0.14 -2.37
CA HIS A 76 -10.23 0.78 -1.23
C HIS A 76 -9.98 2.24 -1.63
N CYS A 77 -9.45 2.49 -2.84
CA CYS A 77 -9.24 3.85 -3.31
C CYS A 77 -10.58 4.62 -3.44
N ALA A 78 -10.57 5.90 -3.11
CA ALA A 78 -11.75 6.76 -3.23
C ALA A 78 -12.13 7.03 -4.68
N GLY A 79 -11.16 7.03 -5.61
CA GLY A 79 -11.42 7.24 -7.03
C GLY A 79 -10.18 7.14 -7.89
N LEU A 80 -10.39 7.08 -9.21
CA LEU A 80 -9.33 6.95 -10.20
C LEU A 80 -9.27 8.14 -11.14
N VAL A 81 -8.07 8.66 -11.37
CA VAL A 81 -7.79 9.73 -12.35
C VAL A 81 -6.77 9.24 -13.36
N ILE A 82 -7.13 9.27 -14.65
CA ILE A 82 -6.25 8.86 -15.74
C ILE A 82 -6.27 9.89 -16.88
N ARG A 83 -5.24 9.83 -17.73
CA ARG A 83 -5.19 10.67 -18.91
C ARG A 83 -6.04 10.09 -20.04
N ASP A 84 -5.87 8.82 -20.36
CA ASP A 84 -6.47 8.19 -21.52
C ASP A 84 -6.93 6.77 -21.19
N LEU A 85 -8.19 6.48 -21.53
CA LEU A 85 -8.74 5.13 -21.45
C LEU A 85 -8.70 4.52 -22.86
N PRO A 86 -7.89 3.46 -23.11
CA PRO A 86 -7.77 2.83 -24.41
C PRO A 86 -9.09 2.29 -24.94
N LEU A 87 -9.31 2.39 -26.27
CA LEU A 87 -10.49 1.82 -26.94
C LEU A 87 -10.52 0.29 -26.88
N LEU A 88 -9.34 -0.33 -26.83
CA LEU A 88 -9.17 -1.79 -26.79
C LEU A 88 -8.12 -2.17 -25.76
N ALA A 89 -8.45 -3.15 -24.93
CA ALA A 89 -7.48 -3.86 -24.12
C ALA A 89 -6.83 -4.97 -24.95
N SER A 90 -5.51 -5.17 -24.79
CA SER A 90 -4.75 -6.19 -25.51
C SER A 90 -3.76 -6.88 -24.58
N SER A 91 -4.18 -7.99 -24.00
CA SER A 91 -3.35 -8.91 -23.23
C SER A 91 -3.99 -10.30 -23.24
N TRP A 92 -3.17 -11.33 -23.25
CA TRP A 92 -3.67 -12.72 -23.18
C TRP A 92 -4.31 -13.03 -21.81
N ARG A 93 -3.97 -12.26 -20.76
CA ARG A 93 -4.57 -12.37 -19.42
C ARG A 93 -5.83 -11.51 -19.26
N SER A 94 -6.19 -10.67 -20.22
CA SER A 94 -7.36 -9.80 -20.13
C SER A 94 -8.65 -10.60 -20.13
N GLN A 95 -9.46 -10.43 -19.09
CA GLN A 95 -10.79 -11.03 -18.96
C GLN A 95 -11.90 -9.96 -18.99
N SER A 96 -11.58 -8.72 -18.62
CA SER A 96 -12.51 -7.60 -18.61
C SER A 96 -11.79 -6.29 -18.96
N SER A 97 -12.56 -5.29 -19.42
CA SER A 97 -12.03 -3.94 -19.58
C SER A 97 -11.88 -3.24 -18.23
N LEU A 98 -11.01 -2.22 -18.14
CA LEU A 98 -10.93 -1.38 -16.94
C LEU A 98 -12.25 -0.67 -16.65
N GLN A 99 -12.99 -0.24 -17.69
CA GLN A 99 -14.31 0.38 -17.53
C GLN A 99 -15.31 -0.56 -16.84
N ASP A 100 -15.38 -1.82 -17.29
CA ASP A 100 -16.30 -2.81 -16.72
C ASP A 100 -15.88 -3.18 -15.29
N TYR A 101 -14.56 -3.27 -15.04
CA TYR A 101 -14.01 -3.51 -13.71
C TYR A 101 -14.39 -2.42 -12.72
N LEU A 102 -14.19 -1.13 -13.09
CA LEU A 102 -14.57 0.00 -12.24
C LEU A 102 -16.07 0.00 -11.94
N ASN A 103 -16.91 -0.29 -12.96
CA ASN A 103 -18.36 -0.40 -12.77
C ASN A 103 -18.73 -1.54 -11.79
N ALA A 104 -18.15 -2.71 -11.96
CA ALA A 104 -18.41 -3.86 -11.11
C ALA A 104 -17.96 -3.65 -9.66
N ARG A 105 -16.89 -2.87 -9.44
CA ARG A 105 -16.33 -2.53 -8.14
C ARG A 105 -16.89 -1.24 -7.52
N GLY A 106 -17.81 -0.55 -8.20
CA GLY A 106 -18.40 0.68 -7.68
C GLY A 106 -17.44 1.87 -7.59
N VAL A 107 -16.41 1.91 -8.41
CA VAL A 107 -15.38 2.95 -8.39
C VAL A 107 -15.77 4.10 -9.31
N ILE A 108 -15.66 5.33 -8.82
CA ILE A 108 -15.82 6.56 -9.61
C ILE A 108 -14.47 6.96 -10.18
N GLY A 109 -14.43 7.31 -11.48
CA GLY A 109 -13.20 7.77 -12.10
C GLY A 109 -13.41 8.81 -13.18
N ILE A 110 -12.32 9.48 -13.54
CA ILE A 110 -12.26 10.50 -14.59
C ILE A 110 -11.09 10.26 -15.52
N ALA A 111 -11.34 10.34 -16.81
CA ALA A 111 -10.35 10.29 -17.89
C ALA A 111 -10.40 11.59 -18.73
N ASP A 112 -9.53 11.67 -19.71
CA ASP A 112 -9.43 12.78 -20.68
C ASP A 112 -9.02 14.12 -20.03
N ILE A 113 -8.26 14.09 -18.91
CA ILE A 113 -7.76 15.30 -18.25
C ILE A 113 -6.24 15.46 -18.40
N ASP A 114 -5.74 16.67 -18.14
CA ASP A 114 -4.30 16.96 -18.07
C ASP A 114 -3.70 16.48 -16.74
N THR A 115 -3.38 15.18 -16.67
CA THR A 115 -2.74 14.57 -15.50
C THR A 115 -1.35 15.15 -15.22
N ARG A 116 -0.63 15.66 -16.24
CA ARG A 116 0.67 16.34 -16.06
C ARG A 116 0.50 17.64 -15.29
N ARG A 117 -0.51 18.47 -15.65
CA ARG A 117 -0.83 19.70 -14.90
C ARG A 117 -1.22 19.35 -13.46
N LEU A 118 -2.05 18.34 -13.25
CA LEU A 118 -2.47 17.87 -11.92
C LEU A 118 -1.25 17.46 -11.08
N THR A 119 -0.40 16.58 -11.62
CA THR A 119 0.82 16.12 -10.93
C THR A 119 1.74 17.27 -10.54
N ARG A 120 1.90 18.29 -11.40
CA ARG A 120 2.69 19.49 -11.06
C ARG A 120 2.09 20.28 -9.90
N ILE A 121 0.76 20.44 -9.86
CA ILE A 121 0.08 21.11 -8.73
C ILE A 121 0.36 20.35 -7.43
N LEU A 122 0.20 19.04 -7.42
CA LEU A 122 0.42 18.19 -6.24
C LEU A 122 1.89 18.23 -5.78
N ARG A 123 2.84 18.17 -6.71
CA ARG A 123 4.27 18.28 -6.39
C ARG A 123 4.63 19.65 -5.81
N ASP A 124 4.12 20.71 -6.39
CA ASP A 124 4.52 22.08 -6.03
C ASP A 124 3.81 22.54 -4.74
N LYS A 125 2.52 22.21 -4.56
CA LYS A 125 1.68 22.62 -3.41
C LYS A 125 1.55 21.59 -2.30
N GLY A 126 1.87 20.32 -2.58
CA GLY A 126 1.61 19.18 -1.70
C GLY A 126 0.37 18.40 -2.10
N ALA A 127 0.13 17.26 -1.44
CA ALA A 127 -1.10 16.50 -1.58
C ALA A 127 -2.30 17.39 -1.24
N GLN A 128 -3.38 17.30 -2.03
CA GLN A 128 -4.56 18.13 -1.90
C GLN A 128 -5.79 17.26 -1.73
N ALA A 129 -6.73 17.72 -0.95
CA ALA A 129 -8.07 17.16 -0.98
C ALA A 129 -8.75 17.46 -2.33
N GLY A 130 -9.49 16.48 -2.84
CA GLY A 130 -10.22 16.62 -4.09
C GLY A 130 -11.59 15.94 -4.04
N CYS A 131 -12.45 16.30 -5.00
CA CYS A 131 -13.73 15.66 -5.22
C CYS A 131 -13.88 15.34 -6.72
N ILE A 132 -14.23 14.09 -7.04
CA ILE A 132 -14.68 13.71 -8.39
C ILE A 132 -16.19 13.68 -8.40
N MET A 133 -16.81 14.34 -9.38
CA MET A 133 -18.23 14.19 -9.75
C MET A 133 -18.32 13.59 -11.14
N ALA A 134 -19.16 12.58 -11.33
CA ALA A 134 -19.37 11.88 -12.59
C ALA A 134 -20.85 11.69 -12.89
N GLY A 135 -21.26 11.87 -14.17
CA GLY A 135 -22.63 11.72 -14.63
C GLY A 135 -23.31 13.04 -14.97
N ASP A 136 -24.65 13.08 -14.88
CA ASP A 136 -25.45 14.20 -15.38
C ASP A 136 -25.59 15.39 -14.39
N ALA A 137 -25.30 15.17 -13.10
CA ALA A 137 -25.49 16.16 -12.03
C ALA A 137 -24.14 16.74 -11.53
N ILE A 138 -23.39 17.40 -12.42
CA ILE A 138 -22.11 18.04 -12.06
C ILE A 138 -22.36 19.48 -11.61
N ASP A 139 -21.93 19.78 -10.37
CA ASP A 139 -21.93 21.12 -9.78
C ASP A 139 -20.48 21.47 -9.35
N GLU A 140 -19.87 22.44 -10.04
CA GLU A 140 -18.48 22.83 -9.77
C GLU A 140 -18.29 23.45 -8.38
N GLN A 141 -19.25 24.23 -7.91
CA GLN A 141 -19.18 24.87 -6.61
C GLN A 141 -19.33 23.83 -5.48
N ALA A 142 -20.26 22.90 -5.65
CA ALA A 142 -20.44 21.78 -4.71
C ALA A 142 -19.21 20.88 -4.69
N ALA A 143 -18.59 20.59 -5.83
CA ALA A 143 -17.37 19.78 -5.90
C ALA A 143 -16.19 20.42 -5.16
N VAL A 144 -15.99 21.75 -5.31
CA VAL A 144 -14.93 22.48 -4.58
C VAL A 144 -15.25 22.51 -3.08
N THR A 145 -16.50 22.66 -2.70
CA THR A 145 -16.93 22.64 -1.29
C THR A 145 -16.64 21.28 -0.66
N GLN A 146 -17.05 20.18 -1.31
CA GLN A 146 -16.77 18.82 -0.84
C GLN A 146 -15.25 18.51 -0.76
N ALA A 147 -14.46 19.00 -1.73
CA ALA A 147 -13.01 18.87 -1.67
C ALA A 147 -12.43 19.57 -0.44
N ARG A 148 -12.92 20.75 -0.07
CA ARG A 148 -12.48 21.52 1.10
C ARG A 148 -12.92 20.92 2.43
N GLU A 149 -14.05 20.24 2.45
CA GLU A 149 -14.60 19.56 3.64
C GLU A 149 -13.88 18.26 3.97
N PHE A 150 -13.10 17.69 3.05
CA PHE A 150 -12.31 16.50 3.33
C PHE A 150 -11.20 16.83 4.34
N PRO A 151 -11.16 16.17 5.52
CA PRO A 151 -10.28 16.57 6.62
C PRO A 151 -8.78 16.24 6.40
N GLY A 152 -8.44 15.51 5.33
CA GLY A 152 -7.11 14.94 5.11
C GLY A 152 -6.89 13.64 5.88
N LEU A 153 -5.73 13.00 5.66
CA LEU A 153 -5.45 11.68 6.26
C LEU A 153 -4.80 11.76 7.65
N GLN A 154 -4.30 12.93 8.05
CA GLN A 154 -3.66 13.09 9.36
C GLN A 154 -4.67 12.88 10.50
N GLY A 155 -4.32 12.05 11.47
CA GLY A 155 -5.20 11.65 12.56
C GLY A 155 -6.22 10.55 12.20
N MET A 156 -6.23 10.03 10.96
CA MET A 156 -7.15 8.96 10.55
C MET A 156 -6.55 7.57 10.80
N ASP A 157 -7.16 6.80 11.68
CA ASP A 157 -6.91 5.36 11.84
C ASP A 157 -7.65 4.57 10.75
N LEU A 158 -7.04 4.45 9.59
CA LEU A 158 -7.62 3.70 8.48
C LEU A 158 -7.28 2.21 8.54
N ALA A 159 -6.27 1.80 9.30
CA ALA A 159 -5.95 0.39 9.50
C ALA A 159 -7.14 -0.38 10.10
N LYS A 160 -7.87 0.21 11.05
CA LYS A 160 -9.12 -0.34 11.59
C LYS A 160 -10.26 -0.46 10.56
N VAL A 161 -10.23 0.35 9.51
CA VAL A 161 -11.30 0.36 8.49
C VAL A 161 -11.10 -0.76 7.48
N VAL A 162 -9.83 -1.08 7.14
CA VAL A 162 -9.50 -2.04 6.08
C VAL A 162 -9.10 -3.43 6.60
N THR A 163 -8.84 -3.56 7.90
CA THR A 163 -8.44 -4.84 8.50
C THR A 163 -9.52 -5.91 8.39
N THR A 164 -9.09 -7.17 8.37
CA THR A 164 -10.02 -8.30 8.46
C THR A 164 -10.84 -8.29 9.76
N ALA A 165 -12.08 -8.75 9.69
CA ALA A 165 -12.95 -8.87 10.86
C ALA A 165 -12.57 -10.06 11.77
N GLU A 166 -12.05 -11.14 11.19
CA GLU A 166 -11.70 -12.40 11.87
C GLU A 166 -10.35 -12.91 11.39
N SER A 167 -9.66 -13.66 12.24
CA SER A 167 -8.41 -14.31 11.87
C SER A 167 -8.64 -15.40 10.83
N TYR A 168 -7.72 -15.51 9.87
CA TYR A 168 -7.79 -16.55 8.84
C TYR A 168 -6.40 -17.12 8.52
N SER A 169 -6.38 -18.31 7.92
CA SER A 169 -5.16 -18.94 7.42
C SER A 169 -4.91 -18.61 5.96
N TRP A 170 -3.63 -18.44 5.59
CA TRP A 170 -3.23 -18.24 4.20
C TRP A 170 -2.09 -19.19 3.82
N GLN A 171 -2.23 -19.87 2.66
CA GLN A 171 -1.28 -20.88 2.17
C GLN A 171 -1.07 -20.79 0.65
N GLN A 172 -1.62 -19.78 -0.02
CA GLN A 172 -1.44 -19.60 -1.46
C GLN A 172 -0.13 -18.88 -1.76
N GLY A 173 0.68 -19.44 -2.65
CA GLY A 173 1.93 -18.85 -3.15
C GLY A 173 1.72 -17.83 -4.28
N THR A 174 2.83 -17.36 -4.85
CA THR A 174 2.83 -16.38 -5.95
C THR A 174 2.39 -17.00 -7.27
N TRP A 175 1.85 -16.16 -8.14
CA TRP A 175 1.50 -16.53 -9.50
C TRP A 175 2.74 -16.92 -10.33
N SER A 176 2.63 -17.95 -11.14
CA SER A 176 3.64 -18.34 -12.12
C SER A 176 3.06 -18.41 -13.53
N LEU A 177 3.91 -18.22 -14.54
CA LEU A 177 3.48 -18.34 -15.94
C LEU A 177 3.06 -19.78 -16.29
N ALA A 178 3.63 -20.79 -15.63
CA ALA A 178 3.37 -22.20 -15.92
C ALA A 178 2.05 -22.67 -15.30
N ASP A 179 1.75 -22.23 -14.07
CA ASP A 179 0.71 -22.84 -13.24
C ASP A 179 -0.40 -21.84 -12.84
N GLY A 180 -0.25 -20.55 -13.15
CA GLY A 180 -1.15 -19.50 -12.65
C GLY A 180 -0.98 -19.26 -11.13
N LEU A 181 -2.07 -18.95 -10.43
CA LEU A 181 -2.09 -18.95 -8.96
C LEU A 181 -2.20 -20.38 -8.47
N PRO A 182 -1.26 -20.87 -7.62
CA PRO A 182 -1.33 -22.21 -7.07
C PRO A 182 -2.51 -22.37 -6.11
N ASP A 183 -3.10 -23.55 -6.08
CA ASP A 183 -4.07 -23.90 -5.03
C ASP A 183 -3.37 -23.98 -3.67
N ALA A 184 -4.06 -23.60 -2.60
CA ALA A 184 -3.54 -23.68 -1.23
C ALA A 184 -3.09 -25.10 -0.85
N ALA A 185 -3.75 -26.13 -1.41
CA ALA A 185 -3.40 -27.55 -1.20
C ALA A 185 -2.09 -27.97 -1.87
N SER A 186 -1.55 -27.19 -2.81
CA SER A 186 -0.30 -27.48 -3.52
C SER A 186 0.94 -26.86 -2.87
N ALA A 187 0.80 -26.15 -1.77
CA ALA A 187 1.88 -25.40 -1.11
C ALA A 187 3.01 -26.24 -0.48
N GLY A 188 2.93 -27.57 -0.52
CA GLY A 188 3.95 -28.44 0.11
C GLY A 188 3.99 -28.31 1.65
N GLU A 189 5.13 -28.71 2.26
CA GLU A 189 5.33 -28.51 3.70
C GLU A 189 5.65 -27.05 4.01
N LEU A 190 4.87 -26.41 4.89
CA LEU A 190 5.07 -25.06 5.39
C LEU A 190 5.46 -25.11 6.88
N PRO A 191 6.73 -25.42 7.20
CA PRO A 191 7.16 -25.69 8.57
C PRO A 191 7.16 -24.49 9.49
N LEU A 192 7.30 -23.27 8.93
CA LEU A 192 7.43 -22.03 9.72
C LEU A 192 6.06 -21.40 9.93
N HIS A 193 5.69 -21.10 11.17
CA HIS A 193 4.46 -20.40 11.49
C HIS A 193 4.69 -18.91 11.67
N VAL A 194 4.12 -18.08 10.80
CA VAL A 194 4.15 -16.63 10.91
C VAL A 194 2.75 -16.09 11.19
N VAL A 195 2.63 -15.27 12.24
CA VAL A 195 1.42 -14.48 12.48
C VAL A 195 1.60 -13.12 11.84
N ALA A 196 0.70 -12.77 10.92
CA ALA A 196 0.71 -11.51 10.20
C ALA A 196 -0.43 -10.60 10.69
N TYR A 197 -0.10 -9.42 11.19
CA TYR A 197 -1.10 -8.39 11.46
C TYR A 197 -1.61 -7.80 10.15
N ASP A 198 -2.93 -7.76 10.00
CA ASP A 198 -3.60 -7.14 8.87
C ASP A 198 -3.92 -5.67 9.16
N PHE A 199 -3.06 -4.78 8.74
CA PHE A 199 -3.31 -3.33 8.71
C PHE A 199 -3.85 -2.85 7.36
N GLY A 200 -4.17 -3.78 6.46
CA GLY A 200 -4.47 -3.58 5.05
C GLY A 200 -3.48 -4.35 4.17
N VAL A 201 -3.31 -5.64 4.48
CA VAL A 201 -2.27 -6.48 3.88
C VAL A 201 -2.53 -6.74 2.40
N LYS A 202 -1.52 -6.53 1.56
CA LYS A 202 -1.52 -6.95 0.17
C LYS A 202 -1.30 -8.47 0.07
N ARG A 203 -2.10 -9.13 -0.78
CA ARG A 203 -2.01 -10.60 -0.99
C ARG A 203 -0.62 -11.04 -1.41
N ASN A 204 0.09 -10.24 -2.20
CA ASN A 204 1.42 -10.63 -2.66
C ASN A 204 2.46 -10.72 -1.53
N ILE A 205 2.30 -9.96 -0.46
CA ILE A 205 3.11 -10.12 0.77
C ILE A 205 2.92 -11.51 1.35
N LEU A 206 1.66 -11.95 1.51
CA LEU A 206 1.34 -13.26 2.05
C LEU A 206 1.85 -14.38 1.15
N ARG A 207 1.68 -14.23 -0.18
CA ARG A 207 2.17 -15.17 -1.18
C ARG A 207 3.68 -15.35 -1.11
N MET A 208 4.44 -14.25 -1.01
CA MET A 208 5.90 -14.29 -0.94
C MET A 208 6.44 -14.94 0.34
N LEU A 209 5.72 -14.84 1.46
CA LEU A 209 6.03 -15.57 2.69
C LEU A 209 5.77 -17.07 2.53
N VAL A 210 4.65 -17.46 1.88
CA VAL A 210 4.32 -18.87 1.59
C VAL A 210 5.39 -19.52 0.71
N ASP A 211 5.85 -18.84 -0.35
CA ASP A 211 6.92 -19.34 -1.24
C ASP A 211 8.24 -19.62 -0.49
N ARG A 212 8.40 -19.05 0.71
CA ARG A 212 9.58 -19.26 1.58
C ARG A 212 9.35 -20.28 2.69
N GLY A 213 8.24 -21.02 2.63
CA GLY A 213 7.92 -22.09 3.57
C GLY A 213 7.14 -21.65 4.81
N CYS A 214 6.52 -20.49 4.78
CA CYS A 214 5.71 -19.98 5.88
C CYS A 214 4.21 -20.33 5.70
N ARG A 215 3.61 -20.99 6.68
CA ARG A 215 2.15 -20.99 6.86
C ARG A 215 1.75 -19.77 7.66
N LEU A 216 0.69 -19.08 7.24
CA LEU A 216 0.33 -17.82 7.83
C LEU A 216 -0.99 -17.92 8.61
N THR A 217 -1.02 -17.28 9.76
CA THR A 217 -2.24 -16.87 10.45
C THR A 217 -2.32 -15.36 10.37
N VAL A 218 -3.28 -14.85 9.60
CA VAL A 218 -3.53 -13.42 9.48
C VAL A 218 -4.51 -13.01 10.56
N VAL A 219 -4.17 -12.00 11.35
CA VAL A 219 -4.97 -11.53 12.49
C VAL A 219 -5.40 -10.08 12.31
N PRO A 220 -6.55 -9.67 12.86
CA PRO A 220 -7.00 -8.28 12.84
C PRO A 220 -5.96 -7.31 13.42
N ALA A 221 -5.96 -6.07 12.95
CA ALA A 221 -5.08 -5.00 13.39
C ALA A 221 -5.09 -4.79 14.92
N THR A 222 -6.23 -5.03 15.56
CA THR A 222 -6.45 -4.78 16.99
C THR A 222 -6.14 -5.99 17.89
N THR A 223 -5.64 -7.09 17.32
CA THR A 223 -5.33 -8.31 18.09
C THR A 223 -4.23 -8.03 19.12
N PRO A 224 -4.45 -8.30 20.41
CA PRO A 224 -3.45 -8.06 21.44
C PRO A 224 -2.26 -9.03 21.32
N ALA A 225 -1.09 -8.61 21.79
CA ALA A 225 0.14 -9.42 21.74
C ALA A 225 -0.03 -10.79 22.43
N SER A 226 -0.77 -10.86 23.54
CA SER A 226 -1.03 -12.11 24.27
C SER A 226 -1.75 -13.16 23.42
N GLU A 227 -2.69 -12.77 22.56
CA GLU A 227 -3.36 -13.69 21.64
C GLU A 227 -2.43 -14.15 20.54
N VAL A 228 -1.60 -13.26 19.99
CA VAL A 228 -0.57 -13.63 18.99
C VAL A 228 0.42 -14.62 19.59
N LEU A 229 0.91 -14.39 20.81
CA LEU A 229 1.84 -15.29 21.49
C LEU A 229 1.22 -16.65 21.82
N ALA A 230 -0.10 -16.69 22.13
CA ALA A 230 -0.82 -17.93 22.37
C ALA A 230 -0.89 -18.83 21.12
N LEU A 231 -0.77 -18.28 19.90
CA LEU A 231 -0.67 -19.03 18.65
C LEU A 231 0.71 -19.68 18.45
N GLN A 232 1.68 -19.40 19.31
CA GLN A 232 3.05 -19.92 19.27
C GLN A 232 3.72 -19.75 17.89
N PRO A 233 3.81 -18.52 17.35
CA PRO A 233 4.46 -18.29 16.05
C PRO A 233 5.99 -18.41 16.14
N ASP A 234 6.60 -18.70 15.01
CA ASP A 234 8.06 -18.64 14.83
C ASP A 234 8.53 -17.21 14.53
N GLY A 235 7.63 -16.35 13.98
CA GLY A 235 7.89 -14.95 13.69
C GLY A 235 6.59 -14.14 13.56
N VAL A 236 6.71 -12.82 13.65
CA VAL A 236 5.60 -11.88 13.50
C VAL A 236 5.84 -10.96 12.32
N PHE A 237 4.82 -10.78 11.49
CA PHE A 237 4.85 -9.88 10.35
C PHE A 237 3.88 -8.71 10.57
N LEU A 238 4.34 -7.49 10.30
CA LEU A 238 3.55 -6.26 10.40
C LEU A 238 3.31 -5.74 8.99
N SER A 239 2.06 -5.81 8.52
CA SER A 239 1.75 -5.51 7.13
C SER A 239 1.82 -4.03 6.78
N ASN A 240 1.74 -3.75 5.48
CA ASN A 240 1.39 -2.43 4.94
C ASN A 240 -0.04 -2.03 5.34
N GLY A 241 -0.39 -0.78 5.09
CA GLY A 241 -1.74 -0.28 5.34
C GLY A 241 -1.85 1.23 5.11
N PRO A 242 -3.09 1.76 5.15
CA PRO A 242 -3.41 3.16 4.94
C PRO A 242 -3.35 4.01 6.21
N GLY A 243 -3.39 5.32 6.02
CA GLY A 243 -3.68 6.29 7.05
C GLY A 243 -2.46 6.78 7.84
N ASP A 244 -2.74 7.39 8.96
CA ASP A 244 -1.76 7.89 9.91
C ASP A 244 -1.40 6.76 10.90
N PRO A 245 -0.11 6.46 11.13
CA PRO A 245 0.28 5.45 12.10
C PRO A 245 0.06 5.86 13.57
N GLU A 246 0.09 7.17 13.89
CA GLU A 246 0.02 7.64 15.30
C GLU A 246 -1.27 7.26 16.02
N PRO A 247 -2.46 7.30 15.40
CA PRO A 247 -3.70 6.87 16.07
C PRO A 247 -3.79 5.35 16.34
N CYS A 248 -2.95 4.53 15.71
CA CYS A 248 -2.96 3.06 15.87
C CYS A 248 -2.31 2.61 17.19
N VAL A 249 -2.70 3.23 18.31
CA VAL A 249 -2.11 2.99 19.66
C VAL A 249 -2.18 1.51 20.07
N TYR A 250 -3.28 0.84 19.75
CA TYR A 250 -3.46 -0.60 20.00
C TYR A 250 -2.36 -1.46 19.35
N ALA A 251 -1.99 -1.13 18.09
CA ALA A 251 -0.94 -1.84 17.36
C ALA A 251 0.45 -1.48 17.92
N ILE A 252 0.69 -0.20 18.23
CA ILE A 252 1.95 0.26 18.83
C ILE A 252 2.20 -0.44 20.17
N ASP A 253 1.18 -0.58 21.01
CA ASP A 253 1.29 -1.25 22.32
C ASP A 253 1.51 -2.76 22.14
N ALA A 254 0.77 -3.43 21.24
CA ALA A 254 0.99 -4.84 20.95
C ALA A 254 2.40 -5.10 20.40
N ILE A 255 2.90 -4.27 19.48
CA ILE A 255 4.26 -4.40 18.94
C ILE A 255 5.30 -4.21 20.04
N ARG A 256 5.09 -3.26 20.97
CA ARG A 256 6.00 -3.03 22.11
C ARG A 256 6.12 -4.27 23.01
N GLU A 257 5.01 -4.96 23.27
CA GLU A 257 5.03 -6.22 24.02
C GLU A 257 5.72 -7.33 23.21
N LEU A 258 5.45 -7.46 21.91
CA LEU A 258 6.05 -8.46 21.03
C LEU A 258 7.56 -8.28 20.90
N LEU A 259 8.09 -7.05 20.90
CA LEU A 259 9.53 -6.78 20.90
C LEU A 259 10.25 -7.42 22.11
N GLY A 260 9.56 -7.56 23.25
CA GLY A 260 10.07 -8.25 24.45
C GLY A 260 10.04 -9.78 24.38
N SER A 261 9.37 -10.38 23.39
CA SER A 261 9.19 -11.84 23.31
C SER A 261 10.39 -12.59 22.72
N GLY A 262 11.32 -11.89 22.07
CA GLY A 262 12.44 -12.48 21.33
C GLY A 262 12.06 -13.12 19.99
N LEU A 263 10.80 -12.94 19.52
CA LEU A 263 10.38 -13.37 18.19
C LEU A 263 10.98 -12.45 17.11
N PRO A 264 11.43 -12.99 15.96
CA PRO A 264 11.74 -12.17 14.80
C PRO A 264 10.53 -11.39 14.32
N ILE A 265 10.71 -10.09 14.06
CA ILE A 265 9.65 -9.18 13.59
C ILE A 265 10.11 -8.48 12.32
N PHE A 266 9.25 -8.51 11.28
CA PHE A 266 9.47 -7.76 10.06
C PHE A 266 8.26 -6.88 9.74
N GLY A 267 8.48 -5.58 9.47
CA GLY A 267 7.44 -4.60 9.16
C GLY A 267 7.61 -3.95 7.79
N ILE A 268 6.51 -3.82 7.04
CA ILE A 268 6.47 -3.17 5.73
C ILE A 268 5.55 -1.95 5.77
N CYS A 269 5.99 -0.82 5.23
CA CYS A 269 5.25 0.43 5.04
C CYS A 269 4.60 0.92 6.35
N LEU A 270 3.30 0.75 6.56
CA LEU A 270 2.67 1.09 7.84
C LEU A 270 3.28 0.27 8.99
N GLY A 271 3.58 -1.02 8.78
CA GLY A 271 4.27 -1.85 9.77
C GLY A 271 5.67 -1.35 10.12
N HIS A 272 6.40 -0.73 9.18
CA HIS A 272 7.66 -0.03 9.45
C HIS A 272 7.45 1.18 10.37
N GLN A 273 6.44 1.98 10.10
CA GLN A 273 6.12 3.17 10.89
C GLN A 273 5.69 2.79 12.31
N LEU A 274 4.82 1.77 12.44
CA LEU A 274 4.35 1.25 13.74
C LEU A 274 5.49 0.64 14.57
N LEU A 275 6.39 -0.14 13.95
CA LEU A 275 7.58 -0.66 14.62
C LEU A 275 8.49 0.47 15.14
N SER A 276 8.65 1.52 14.34
CA SER A 276 9.45 2.69 14.72
C SER A 276 8.82 3.45 15.89
N LEU A 277 7.50 3.68 15.85
CA LEU A 277 6.74 4.30 16.95
C LEU A 277 6.80 3.45 18.23
N ALA A 278 6.62 2.14 18.12
CA ALA A 278 6.74 1.21 19.27
C ALA A 278 8.14 1.23 19.87
N SER A 279 9.17 1.52 19.07
CA SER A 279 10.56 1.66 19.50
C SER A 279 10.90 3.04 20.08
N GLY A 280 9.99 4.02 19.98
CA GLY A 280 10.17 5.37 20.55
C GLY A 280 10.54 6.47 19.53
N ALA A 281 10.58 6.17 18.25
CA ALA A 281 10.72 7.16 17.17
C ALA A 281 9.39 7.92 16.94
N ARG A 282 9.42 8.93 16.08
CA ARG A 282 8.25 9.72 15.64
C ARG A 282 8.03 9.59 14.16
N THR A 283 6.82 9.91 13.72
CA THR A 283 6.46 10.00 12.30
C THR A 283 6.11 11.42 11.89
N VAL A 284 6.19 11.70 10.59
CA VAL A 284 5.87 13.00 10.00
C VAL A 284 5.03 12.82 8.74
N LYS A 285 4.05 13.69 8.52
CA LYS A 285 3.31 13.76 7.26
C LYS A 285 4.22 14.36 6.18
N MET A 286 4.37 13.68 5.07
CA MET A 286 5.14 14.15 3.92
C MET A 286 4.33 15.17 3.10
N LYS A 287 5.02 16.02 2.34
CA LYS A 287 4.37 17.03 1.50
C LYS A 287 3.43 16.46 0.46
N PHE A 288 3.85 15.41 -0.26
CA PHE A 288 3.04 14.71 -1.28
C PHE A 288 3.25 13.18 -1.28
N GLY A 289 4.05 12.66 -0.33
CA GLY A 289 4.34 11.23 -0.21
C GLY A 289 5.26 10.68 -1.31
N HIS A 290 5.49 9.38 -1.23
CA HIS A 290 6.16 8.61 -2.28
C HIS A 290 5.18 7.60 -2.85
N HIS A 291 4.89 7.70 -4.15
CA HIS A 291 3.99 6.79 -4.86
C HIS A 291 4.55 6.48 -6.24
N GLY A 292 4.98 5.25 -6.46
CA GLY A 292 5.55 4.82 -7.72
C GLY A 292 6.44 3.59 -7.59
N ALA A 293 6.86 3.05 -8.72
CA ALA A 293 7.64 1.81 -8.81
C ALA A 293 9.08 2.02 -9.33
N ASN A 294 9.63 3.22 -9.13
CA ASN A 294 10.94 3.61 -9.65
C ASN A 294 11.76 4.43 -8.65
N HIS A 295 11.56 4.22 -7.36
CA HIS A 295 12.26 4.97 -6.31
C HIS A 295 13.59 4.30 -5.95
N PRO A 296 14.74 4.97 -6.17
CA PRO A 296 16.04 4.45 -5.78
C PRO A 296 16.25 4.59 -4.27
N VAL A 297 16.59 3.49 -3.64
CA VAL A 297 16.88 3.39 -2.21
C VAL A 297 18.26 2.77 -2.03
N GLN A 298 19.08 3.35 -1.15
CA GLN A 298 20.39 2.84 -0.81
C GLN A 298 20.34 2.03 0.49
N ASP A 299 20.89 0.83 0.46
CA ASP A 299 21.26 0.07 1.65
C ASP A 299 22.52 0.69 2.27
N LEU A 300 22.40 1.15 3.52
CA LEU A 300 23.48 1.84 4.22
C LEU A 300 24.60 0.90 4.73
N GLN A 301 24.34 -0.43 4.77
CA GLN A 301 25.34 -1.41 5.23
C GLN A 301 26.35 -1.75 4.14
N ASN A 302 25.91 -1.88 2.89
CA ASN A 302 26.76 -2.32 1.78
C ASN A 302 26.87 -1.30 0.65
N GLY A 303 26.08 -0.20 0.69
CA GLY A 303 26.06 0.86 -0.32
C GLY A 303 25.31 0.51 -1.60
N GLN A 304 24.67 -0.66 -1.68
CA GLN A 304 23.89 -1.07 -2.85
C GLN A 304 22.68 -0.16 -3.06
N VAL A 305 22.44 0.21 -4.32
CA VAL A 305 21.23 0.93 -4.72
C VAL A 305 20.24 -0.05 -5.32
N MET A 306 19.02 0.02 -4.84
CA MET A 306 17.89 -0.82 -5.26
C MET A 306 16.76 0.06 -5.75
N ILE A 307 16.05 -0.37 -6.78
CA ILE A 307 14.83 0.31 -7.25
C ILE A 307 13.64 -0.32 -6.54
N THR A 308 12.78 0.54 -5.99
CA THR A 308 11.72 0.10 -5.09
C THR A 308 10.35 0.63 -5.50
N SER A 309 9.31 -0.11 -5.12
CA SER A 309 7.93 0.37 -5.13
C SER A 309 7.63 1.08 -3.82
N GLN A 310 6.96 2.24 -3.90
CA GLN A 310 6.64 3.09 -2.76
C GLN A 310 5.17 3.51 -2.81
N ASN A 311 4.50 3.49 -1.66
CA ASN A 311 3.14 4.00 -1.51
C ASN A 311 2.91 4.44 -0.06
N HIS A 312 3.37 5.63 0.29
CA HIS A 312 3.18 6.17 1.65
C HIS A 312 3.15 7.70 1.68
N GLY A 313 2.29 8.26 2.53
CA GLY A 313 2.16 9.70 2.79
C GLY A 313 2.80 10.15 4.12
N PHE A 314 3.27 9.20 4.93
CA PHE A 314 3.98 9.43 6.19
C PHE A 314 5.35 8.77 6.13
N ALA A 315 6.30 9.30 6.91
CA ALA A 315 7.65 8.75 7.04
C ALA A 315 8.12 8.81 8.49
N VAL A 316 9.06 7.98 8.87
CA VAL A 316 9.73 8.04 10.17
C VAL A 316 10.69 9.24 10.18
N ASP A 317 10.63 10.05 11.22
CA ASP A 317 11.54 11.18 11.45
C ASP A 317 12.93 10.66 11.87
N ASP A 318 13.88 10.71 10.96
CA ASP A 318 15.26 10.26 11.16
C ASP A 318 15.94 10.89 12.40
N ALA A 319 15.62 12.15 12.68
CA ALA A 319 16.15 12.86 13.84
C ALA A 319 15.59 12.37 15.20
N SER A 320 14.55 11.54 15.17
CA SER A 320 13.89 10.99 16.35
C SER A 320 14.31 9.57 16.72
N LEU A 321 15.21 8.94 15.96
CA LEU A 321 15.62 7.57 16.20
C LEU A 321 16.28 7.42 17.57
N PRO A 322 15.77 6.51 18.45
CA PRO A 322 16.40 6.21 19.73
C PRO A 322 17.66 5.33 19.54
N GLU A 323 18.49 5.20 20.57
CA GLU A 323 19.78 4.47 20.53
C GLU A 323 19.65 2.99 20.10
N ASN A 324 18.51 2.37 20.39
CA ASN A 324 18.24 0.97 20.04
C ASN A 324 17.67 0.79 18.63
N LEU A 325 17.59 1.85 17.83
CA LEU A 325 17.05 1.82 16.47
C LEU A 325 18.04 2.44 15.49
N VAL A 326 18.50 1.69 14.50
CA VAL A 326 19.46 2.16 13.50
C VAL A 326 18.84 2.24 12.12
N ALA A 327 19.18 3.29 11.36
CA ALA A 327 18.81 3.42 9.96
C ALA A 327 19.52 2.35 9.11
N THR A 328 18.79 1.68 8.24
CA THR A 328 19.33 0.64 7.34
C THR A 328 19.24 1.03 5.87
N HIS A 329 18.27 1.84 5.49
CA HIS A 329 18.03 2.23 4.11
C HIS A 329 17.63 3.70 4.01
N ARG A 330 17.97 4.33 2.89
CA ARG A 330 17.69 5.76 2.64
C ARG A 330 17.29 6.03 1.19
N SER A 331 16.28 6.86 0.99
CA SER A 331 15.85 7.33 -0.33
C SER A 331 16.94 8.21 -0.96
N LEU A 332 17.23 7.97 -2.24
CA LEU A 332 18.13 8.83 -3.00
C LEU A 332 17.42 10.02 -3.66
N PHE A 333 16.08 10.10 -3.58
CA PHE A 333 15.35 11.25 -4.09
C PHE A 333 15.37 12.44 -3.12
N ASP A 334 15.21 12.18 -1.82
CA ASP A 334 15.04 13.24 -0.82
C ASP A 334 15.77 12.97 0.52
N GLY A 335 16.48 11.86 0.61
CA GLY A 335 17.19 11.48 1.81
C GLY A 335 16.33 10.92 2.94
N SER A 336 15.01 10.74 2.75
CA SER A 336 14.12 10.20 3.77
C SER A 336 14.51 8.79 4.18
N LEU A 337 14.23 8.46 5.45
CA LEU A 337 14.48 7.14 6.02
C LEU A 337 13.58 6.09 5.36
N GLN A 338 14.18 4.98 4.92
CA GLN A 338 13.49 3.92 4.19
C GLN A 338 13.57 2.55 4.88
N GLY A 339 14.26 2.44 6.00
CA GLY A 339 14.33 1.22 6.75
C GLY A 339 15.07 1.39 8.06
N VAL A 340 14.66 0.59 9.06
CA VAL A 340 15.30 0.54 10.38
C VAL A 340 15.51 -0.90 10.84
N ALA A 341 16.44 -1.08 11.77
CA ALA A 341 16.62 -2.34 12.51
C ALA A 341 16.87 -2.04 13.98
N ARG A 342 16.35 -2.91 14.85
CA ARG A 342 16.67 -2.90 16.28
C ARG A 342 18.08 -3.47 16.50
N THR A 343 18.78 -2.91 17.49
CA THR A 343 20.13 -3.38 17.89
C THR A 343 20.08 -4.39 19.02
N ASP A 344 18.97 -4.47 19.73
CA ASP A 344 18.78 -5.27 20.94
C ASP A 344 17.87 -6.49 20.75
N CYS A 345 17.18 -6.62 19.63
CA CYS A 345 16.34 -7.76 19.31
C CYS A 345 16.25 -7.98 17.78
N SER A 346 15.71 -9.15 17.36
CA SER A 346 15.59 -9.51 15.95
C SER A 346 14.36 -8.84 15.32
N ALA A 347 14.39 -7.51 15.16
CA ALA A 347 13.31 -6.76 14.53
C ALA A 347 13.87 -5.75 13.52
N PHE A 348 13.29 -5.71 12.33
CA PHE A 348 13.64 -4.76 11.28
C PHE A 348 12.43 -4.42 10.41
N SER A 349 12.55 -3.38 9.61
CA SER A 349 11.45 -2.94 8.76
C SER A 349 11.92 -2.15 7.55
N PHE A 350 11.03 -2.04 6.57
CA PHE A 350 11.27 -1.33 5.32
C PHE A 350 10.04 -0.47 4.94
N GLN A 351 10.26 0.80 4.55
CA GLN A 351 9.19 1.75 4.23
C GLN A 351 8.54 1.44 2.88
N GLY A 352 9.31 1.00 1.90
CA GLY A 352 8.81 0.61 0.59
C GLY A 352 8.16 -0.77 0.60
N HIS A 353 7.82 -1.26 -0.60
CA HIS A 353 7.10 -2.50 -0.82
C HIS A 353 7.98 -3.57 -1.47
N PRO A 354 8.63 -4.47 -0.68
CA PRO A 354 9.47 -5.54 -1.22
C PRO A 354 8.71 -6.59 -2.03
N GLU A 355 7.40 -6.68 -1.81
CA GLU A 355 6.49 -7.54 -2.56
C GLU A 355 6.19 -7.01 -3.97
N ALA A 356 6.55 -5.74 -4.26
CA ALA A 356 6.18 -5.06 -5.49
C ALA A 356 4.65 -5.02 -5.73
N SER A 357 4.15 -5.56 -6.82
CA SER A 357 2.73 -5.63 -7.19
C SER A 357 1.99 -4.29 -7.09
N PRO A 358 2.32 -3.34 -8.01
CA PRO A 358 3.34 -3.44 -9.08
C PRO A 358 4.74 -3.03 -8.63
N GLY A 359 5.73 -3.38 -9.43
CA GLY A 359 7.07 -2.80 -9.30
C GLY A 359 8.23 -3.78 -9.42
N PRO A 360 9.46 -3.29 -9.17
CA PRO A 360 10.68 -4.09 -9.20
C PRO A 360 10.79 -4.98 -7.95
N HIS A 361 11.58 -6.04 -8.07
CA HIS A 361 11.79 -7.05 -7.04
C HIS A 361 13.16 -6.96 -6.35
N ASP A 362 13.89 -5.86 -6.53
CA ASP A 362 15.27 -5.69 -6.02
C ASP A 362 15.36 -5.88 -4.50
N VAL A 363 14.32 -5.51 -3.76
CA VAL A 363 14.26 -5.60 -2.29
C VAL A 363 13.53 -6.85 -1.78
N ALA A 364 13.10 -7.76 -2.65
CA ALA A 364 12.50 -9.04 -2.27
C ALA A 364 13.36 -9.89 -1.29
N PRO A 365 14.71 -9.82 -1.33
CA PRO A 365 15.57 -10.52 -0.35
C PRO A 365 15.34 -10.14 1.12
N LEU A 366 14.61 -9.06 1.42
CA LEU A 366 14.21 -8.75 2.80
C LEU A 366 13.29 -9.81 3.41
N PHE A 367 12.49 -10.50 2.60
CA PHE A 367 11.71 -11.66 3.05
C PHE A 367 12.63 -12.84 3.41
N ASP A 368 13.70 -13.07 2.66
CA ASP A 368 14.67 -14.12 2.96
C ASP A 368 15.38 -13.82 4.28
N ARG A 369 15.80 -12.58 4.52
CA ARG A 369 16.37 -12.12 5.79
C ARG A 369 15.43 -12.41 6.98
N PHE A 370 14.14 -12.20 6.82
CA PHE A 370 13.14 -12.48 7.87
C PHE A 370 13.05 -13.99 8.16
N VAL A 371 12.96 -14.80 7.13
CA VAL A 371 12.89 -16.27 7.26
C VAL A 371 14.18 -16.84 7.85
N ASP A 372 15.34 -16.31 7.48
CA ASP A 372 16.63 -16.72 8.06
C ASP A 372 16.72 -16.35 9.55
N ALA A 373 16.18 -15.21 9.95
CA ALA A 373 16.09 -14.84 11.37
C ALA A 373 15.20 -15.82 12.18
N ILE A 374 14.09 -16.27 11.59
CA ILE A 374 13.22 -17.30 12.20
C ILE A 374 13.99 -18.63 12.36
N ARG A 375 14.65 -19.10 11.30
CA ARG A 375 15.41 -20.36 11.32
C ARG A 375 16.56 -20.35 12.33
N SER A 376 17.26 -19.22 12.41
CA SER A 376 18.38 -19.06 13.34
C SER A 376 17.97 -19.10 14.81
N ARG A 377 16.71 -18.74 15.13
CA ARG A 377 16.15 -18.82 16.49
C ARG A 377 15.77 -20.26 16.87
N SER A 378 15.39 -21.08 15.89
CA SER A 378 14.94 -22.46 16.08
C SER A 378 16.10 -23.46 16.16
N SER A 379 17.34 -23.01 15.86
CA SER A 379 18.60 -23.80 15.93
C SER A 379 19.27 -23.62 17.27
#